data_2699481aacbdeee457fbb287ec1b811d
#
_entry.id   2699481aacbdeee457fbb287ec1b811d
#
_cell.length_a   1.000
_cell.length_b   1.000
_cell.length_c   1.000
_cell.angle_alpha   90.00
_cell.angle_beta   90.00
_cell.angle_gamma   90.00
#
_symmetry.space_group_name_H-M   'P 1'
#
loop_
_entity.id
_entity.type
_entity.pdbx_description
1 polymer ?
#
loop_
_entity_poly.entity_id
_entity_poly.type
_entity_poly.pdbx_seq_one_letter_code
_entity_poly.pdbx_strand_id
1 'polypeptide(L)'
;MPEGWAVCCLENVAEVLDNLRKPINSNERNSRIANKHESELFPYYGATGQVGFIDDYLIDGKFLLLGEDGAPFLDKYAIKSYPIKGKCWVNNHAHILKPLCDFDYLMYYLNHVDYKDYVNGSTRLKLTQSDMRSIKILLPPLTEQKRISVKIKYLFCLLDTIACHL
;
A
#
# COMPACT_ATOMS: atom_id res chain seq x y z
N MET A 1 -13.11 16.99 17.77
CA MET A 1 -11.91 16.81 16.92
C MET A 1 -10.87 17.81 17.42
N PRO A 2 -9.57 17.45 17.51
CA PRO A 2 -8.56 18.41 17.94
C PRO A 2 -8.49 19.63 17.00
N GLU A 3 -8.04 20.76 17.51
CA GLU A 3 -7.88 21.97 16.72
C GLU A 3 -6.87 21.76 15.58
N GLY A 4 -7.19 22.27 14.40
CA GLY A 4 -6.37 22.12 13.18
C GLY A 4 -6.48 20.77 12.48
N TRP A 5 -7.26 19.80 13.00
CA TRP A 5 -7.54 18.55 12.31
C TRP A 5 -8.73 18.71 11.36
N ALA A 6 -8.68 18.01 10.22
CA ALA A 6 -9.75 17.96 9.24
C ALA A 6 -10.16 16.51 8.95
N VAL A 7 -11.40 16.33 8.46
CA VAL A 7 -11.84 15.06 7.87
C VAL A 7 -11.93 15.26 6.36
N CYS A 8 -11.30 14.39 5.59
CA CYS A 8 -11.38 14.41 4.14
C CYS A 8 -11.50 12.96 3.59
N CYS A 9 -11.61 12.82 2.28
CA CYS A 9 -11.55 11.51 1.64
C CYS A 9 -10.12 11.21 1.19
N LEU A 10 -9.80 9.93 1.00
CA LEU A 10 -8.47 9.50 0.53
C LEU A 10 -8.07 10.19 -0.78
N GLU A 11 -9.01 10.39 -1.70
CA GLU A 11 -8.77 11.09 -2.97
C GLU A 11 -8.28 12.54 -2.82
N ASN A 12 -8.51 13.17 -1.66
CA ASN A 12 -8.04 14.53 -1.39
C ASN A 12 -6.59 14.58 -0.90
N VAL A 13 -6.04 13.43 -0.46
CA VAL A 13 -4.71 13.34 0.16
C VAL A 13 -3.76 12.38 -0.54
N ALA A 14 -4.21 11.74 -1.62
CA ALA A 14 -3.39 10.89 -2.47
C ALA A 14 -3.85 10.95 -3.94
N GLU A 15 -2.89 11.04 -4.84
CA GLU A 15 -3.10 10.81 -6.27
C GLU A 15 -3.21 9.31 -6.53
N VAL A 16 -4.26 8.88 -7.24
CA VAL A 16 -4.50 7.46 -7.59
C VAL A 16 -3.96 7.20 -8.99
N LEU A 17 -3.00 6.31 -9.10
CA LEU A 17 -2.25 6.01 -10.32
C LEU A 17 -2.53 4.60 -10.87
N ASP A 18 -3.73 4.11 -10.69
CA ASP A 18 -4.15 2.77 -11.10
C ASP A 18 -4.07 2.52 -12.61
N ASN A 19 -4.06 3.57 -13.41
CA ASN A 19 -3.80 3.52 -14.85
C ASN A 19 -2.38 3.04 -15.19
N LEU A 20 -1.45 3.05 -14.25
CA LEU A 20 -0.09 2.54 -14.42
C LEU A 20 0.04 1.04 -14.10
N ARG A 21 -1.03 0.38 -13.67
CA ARG A 21 -1.06 -1.06 -13.41
C ARG A 21 -1.25 -1.85 -14.69
N LYS A 22 -0.65 -3.04 -14.74
CA LYS A 22 -0.90 -3.98 -15.82
C LYS A 22 -0.96 -5.41 -15.29
N PRO A 23 -2.10 -6.11 -15.46
CA PRO A 23 -2.20 -7.52 -15.11
C PRO A 23 -1.33 -8.35 -16.08
N ILE A 24 -0.71 -9.38 -15.55
CA ILE A 24 -0.04 -10.41 -16.32
C ILE A 24 -0.31 -11.76 -15.65
N ASN A 25 -0.61 -12.77 -16.44
CA ASN A 25 -0.84 -14.11 -15.90
C ASN A 25 0.48 -14.80 -15.54
N SER A 26 0.40 -15.79 -14.67
CA SER A 26 1.59 -16.48 -14.14
C SER A 26 2.40 -17.21 -15.24
N ASN A 27 1.75 -17.79 -16.23
CA ASN A 27 2.44 -18.51 -17.31
C ASN A 27 3.24 -17.54 -18.19
N GLU A 28 2.64 -16.42 -18.57
CA GLU A 28 3.31 -15.37 -19.32
C GLU A 28 4.49 -14.79 -18.53
N ARG A 29 4.28 -14.46 -17.24
CA ARG A 29 5.35 -13.95 -16.39
C ARG A 29 6.51 -14.95 -16.28
N ASN A 30 6.22 -16.23 -16.04
CA ASN A 30 7.24 -17.27 -15.93
C ASN A 30 8.02 -17.43 -17.24
N SER A 31 7.35 -17.38 -18.41
CA SER A 31 8.02 -17.42 -19.71
C SER A 31 8.96 -16.25 -19.92
N ARG A 32 8.59 -15.05 -19.48
CA ARG A 32 9.39 -13.82 -19.63
C ARG A 32 10.68 -13.86 -18.80
N ILE A 33 10.67 -14.51 -17.64
CA ILE A 33 11.82 -14.54 -16.72
C ILE A 33 12.67 -15.81 -16.83
N ALA A 34 12.23 -16.83 -17.56
CA ALA A 34 12.84 -18.17 -17.57
C ALA A 34 14.35 -18.21 -17.92
N ASN A 35 14.82 -17.27 -18.74
CA ASN A 35 16.22 -17.21 -19.19
C ASN A 35 16.89 -15.87 -18.81
N LYS A 36 16.41 -15.21 -17.74
CA LYS A 36 16.91 -13.92 -17.29
C LYS A 36 17.79 -14.06 -16.06
N HIS A 37 18.86 -13.25 -15.99
CA HIS A 37 19.64 -13.08 -14.79
C HIS A 37 18.91 -12.22 -13.77
N GLU A 38 19.18 -12.42 -12.48
CA GLU A 38 18.57 -11.61 -11.39
C GLU A 38 18.75 -10.10 -11.59
N SER A 39 19.89 -9.68 -12.15
CA SER A 39 20.18 -8.27 -12.44
C SER A 39 19.30 -7.65 -13.54
N GLU A 40 18.58 -8.47 -14.32
CA GLU A 40 17.64 -8.05 -15.34
C GLU A 40 16.18 -8.06 -14.86
N LEU A 41 15.97 -8.42 -13.59
CA LEU A 41 14.63 -8.60 -13.03
C LEU A 41 14.24 -7.45 -12.10
N PHE A 42 12.97 -7.10 -12.17
CA PHE A 42 12.34 -6.08 -11.34
C PHE A 42 11.30 -6.70 -10.42
N PRO A 43 11.09 -6.15 -9.21
CA PRO A 43 10.06 -6.62 -8.29
C PRO A 43 8.68 -6.55 -8.92
N TYR A 44 7.89 -7.61 -8.72
CA TYR A 44 6.49 -7.71 -9.14
C TYR A 44 5.59 -7.76 -7.92
N TYR A 45 4.69 -6.77 -7.80
CA TYR A 45 3.87 -6.54 -6.62
C TYR A 45 2.40 -6.92 -6.83
N GLY A 46 1.77 -7.44 -5.77
CA GLY A 46 0.36 -7.80 -5.70
C GLY A 46 -0.36 -7.16 -4.51
N ALA A 47 -1.46 -7.75 -4.06
CA ALA A 47 -2.31 -7.19 -2.99
C ALA A 47 -1.62 -7.02 -1.63
N THR A 48 -0.68 -7.90 -1.29
CA THR A 48 -0.11 -8.01 0.06
C THR A 48 1.42 -7.89 0.09
N GLY A 49 2.05 -7.48 -1.02
CA GLY A 49 3.50 -7.34 -1.10
C GLY A 49 4.08 -7.82 -2.42
N GLN A 50 5.38 -8.03 -2.44
CA GLN A 50 6.08 -8.60 -3.57
C GLN A 50 5.73 -10.08 -3.72
N VAL A 51 5.25 -10.45 -4.91
CA VAL A 51 4.84 -11.82 -5.26
C VAL A 51 5.77 -12.50 -6.27
N GLY A 52 6.87 -11.86 -6.62
CA GLY A 52 7.90 -12.40 -7.51
C GLY A 52 8.65 -11.31 -8.25
N PHE A 53 9.13 -11.67 -9.42
CA PHE A 53 9.90 -10.81 -10.31
C PHE A 53 9.34 -10.85 -11.74
N ILE A 54 9.76 -9.86 -12.55
CA ILE A 54 9.46 -9.73 -13.98
C ILE A 54 10.65 -9.05 -14.68
N ASP A 55 10.74 -9.19 -15.99
CA ASP A 55 11.83 -8.69 -16.84
C ASP A 55 11.68 -7.22 -17.29
N ASP A 56 10.70 -6.52 -16.73
CA ASP A 56 10.40 -5.12 -17.10
C ASP A 56 9.77 -4.38 -15.91
N TYR A 57 9.60 -3.07 -16.01
CA TYR A 57 8.96 -2.24 -14.99
C TYR A 57 7.94 -1.28 -15.61
N LEU A 58 6.93 -0.91 -14.84
CA LEU A 58 5.89 0.04 -15.24
C LEU A 58 6.05 1.40 -14.57
N ILE A 59 6.64 1.43 -13.39
CA ILE A 59 6.83 2.62 -12.59
C ILE A 59 8.23 2.66 -12.00
N ASP A 60 8.73 3.88 -11.77
CA ASP A 60 9.99 4.15 -11.08
C ASP A 60 9.77 5.31 -10.11
N GLY A 61 9.97 5.08 -8.82
CA GLY A 61 9.74 6.09 -7.80
C GLY A 61 9.36 5.50 -6.44
N LYS A 62 8.86 6.37 -5.54
CA LYS A 62 8.34 5.99 -4.22
C LYS A 62 6.83 6.12 -4.22
N PHE A 63 6.13 5.00 -4.04
CA PHE A 63 4.68 4.93 -4.00
C PHE A 63 4.20 4.11 -2.81
N LEU A 64 2.93 4.29 -2.46
CA LEU A 64 2.23 3.49 -1.48
C LEU A 64 1.29 2.56 -2.22
N LEU A 65 1.39 1.26 -1.97
CA LEU A 65 0.42 0.29 -2.47
C LEU A 65 -0.62 -0.01 -1.40
N LEU A 66 -1.86 -0.16 -1.84
CA LEU A 66 -2.99 -0.58 -1.02
C LEU A 66 -3.68 -1.76 -1.71
N GLY A 67 -3.88 -2.86 -1.01
CA GLY A 67 -4.55 -4.03 -1.59
C GLY A 67 -5.90 -3.68 -2.20
N GLU A 68 -6.22 -4.27 -3.36
CA GLU A 68 -7.54 -4.16 -4.01
C GLU A 68 -8.34 -5.45 -3.87
N ASP A 69 -7.73 -6.60 -4.16
CA ASP A 69 -8.42 -7.87 -4.29
C ASP A 69 -7.68 -8.98 -3.54
N GLY A 70 -8.34 -9.55 -2.55
CA GLY A 70 -7.80 -10.63 -1.73
C GLY A 70 -6.81 -10.20 -0.66
N ALA A 71 -6.72 -8.91 -0.34
CA ALA A 71 -6.01 -8.47 0.86
C ALA A 71 -6.83 -8.80 2.13
N PRO A 72 -6.16 -9.00 3.27
CA PRO A 72 -6.82 -9.38 4.53
C PRO A 72 -7.46 -8.17 5.23
N PHE A 73 -8.44 -7.54 4.57
CA PHE A 73 -9.02 -6.26 5.00
C PHE A 73 -9.65 -6.28 6.40
N LEU A 74 -10.27 -7.41 6.79
CA LEU A 74 -10.96 -7.53 8.07
C LEU A 74 -10.05 -7.99 9.22
N ASP A 75 -8.82 -8.40 8.91
CA ASP A 75 -7.81 -8.66 9.94
C ASP A 75 -7.13 -7.34 10.30
N LYS A 76 -7.42 -6.84 11.51
CA LYS A 76 -6.87 -5.56 12.01
C LYS A 76 -5.36 -5.54 12.20
N TYR A 77 -4.70 -6.69 12.26
CA TYR A 77 -3.26 -6.82 12.44
C TYR A 77 -2.50 -7.02 11.13
N ALA A 78 -3.20 -7.40 10.06
CA ALA A 78 -2.58 -7.62 8.77
C ALA A 78 -2.24 -6.30 8.04
N ILE A 79 -1.16 -6.32 7.27
CA ILE A 79 -0.75 -5.20 6.43
C ILE A 79 -1.65 -5.16 5.19
N LYS A 80 -2.28 -4.01 4.93
CA LYS A 80 -3.10 -3.72 3.74
C LYS A 80 -2.42 -2.73 2.83
N SER A 81 -1.61 -1.84 3.40
CA SER A 81 -0.88 -0.79 2.68
C SER A 81 0.61 -0.87 3.02
N TYR A 82 1.46 -0.81 2.00
CA TYR A 82 2.91 -0.95 2.13
C TYR A 82 3.66 -0.07 1.12
N PRO A 83 4.89 0.38 1.44
CA PRO A 83 5.68 1.23 0.57
C PRO A 83 6.42 0.42 -0.49
N ILE A 84 6.57 1.02 -1.67
CA ILE A 84 7.49 0.53 -2.71
C ILE A 84 8.43 1.66 -3.13
N LYS A 85 9.61 1.29 -3.65
CA LYS A 85 10.62 2.25 -4.11
C LYS A 85 11.41 1.71 -5.30
N GLY A 86 11.68 2.58 -6.27
CA GLY A 86 12.45 2.27 -7.47
C GLY A 86 11.62 1.62 -8.56
N LYS A 87 12.29 0.95 -9.49
CA LYS A 87 11.68 0.31 -10.65
C LYS A 87 10.93 -0.95 -10.26
N CYS A 88 9.65 -1.03 -10.61
CA CYS A 88 8.83 -2.20 -10.31
C CYS A 88 7.60 -2.31 -11.22
N TRP A 89 6.97 -3.48 -11.17
CA TRP A 89 5.72 -3.79 -11.83
C TRP A 89 4.62 -4.02 -10.80
N VAL A 90 3.47 -3.39 -10.97
CA VAL A 90 2.31 -3.59 -10.10
C VAL A 90 1.18 -4.22 -10.89
N ASN A 91 0.61 -5.31 -10.37
CA ASN A 91 -0.56 -5.95 -10.96
C ASN A 91 -1.86 -5.25 -10.56
N ASN A 92 -2.99 -5.76 -11.07
CA ASN A 92 -4.32 -5.20 -10.79
C ASN A 92 -4.92 -5.61 -9.43
N HIS A 93 -4.15 -6.25 -8.53
CA HIS A 93 -4.61 -6.60 -7.19
C HIS A 93 -4.19 -5.59 -6.11
N ALA A 94 -3.49 -4.52 -6.50
CA ALA A 94 -3.15 -3.42 -5.60
C ALA A 94 -3.38 -2.07 -6.28
N HIS A 95 -3.92 -1.10 -5.53
CA HIS A 95 -3.98 0.30 -5.93
C HIS A 95 -2.62 0.96 -5.79
N ILE A 96 -2.27 1.89 -6.68
CA ILE A 96 -1.05 2.70 -6.62
C ILE A 96 -1.44 4.10 -6.15
N LEU A 97 -0.87 4.51 -5.03
CA LEU A 97 -1.12 5.82 -4.42
C LEU A 97 0.18 6.63 -4.36
N LYS A 98 0.09 7.91 -4.72
CA LYS A 98 1.12 8.90 -4.47
C LYS A 98 0.61 9.88 -3.41
N PRO A 99 1.04 9.76 -2.15
CA PRO A 99 0.59 10.63 -1.08
C PRO A 99 0.89 12.11 -1.33
N LEU A 100 -0.09 12.97 -1.05
CA LEU A 100 0.01 14.43 -1.04
C LEU A 100 0.20 14.99 0.39
N CYS A 101 0.22 14.12 1.38
CA CYS A 101 0.46 14.39 2.79
C CYS A 101 1.70 13.61 3.26
N ASP A 102 1.96 13.54 4.57
CA ASP A 102 3.08 12.73 5.08
C ASP A 102 2.90 11.26 4.69
N PHE A 103 3.90 10.72 4.02
CA PHE A 103 3.87 9.39 3.41
C PHE A 103 3.64 8.27 4.45
N ASP A 104 4.39 8.35 5.54
CA ASP A 104 4.36 7.31 6.57
C ASP A 104 3.07 7.43 7.42
N TYR A 105 2.59 8.66 7.65
CA TYR A 105 1.29 8.89 8.28
C TYR A 105 0.18 8.21 7.50
N LEU A 106 0.09 8.46 6.19
CA LEU A 106 -0.96 7.86 5.36
C LEU A 106 -0.84 6.33 5.34
N MET A 107 0.38 5.79 5.23
CA MET A 107 0.61 4.34 5.27
C MET A 107 0.11 3.72 6.56
N TYR A 108 0.45 4.29 7.72
CA TYR A 108 -0.01 3.78 9.02
C TYR A 108 -1.51 3.95 9.17
N TYR A 109 -2.06 5.08 8.73
CA TYR A 109 -3.49 5.33 8.78
C TYR A 109 -4.26 4.27 7.97
N LEU A 110 -3.86 3.99 6.73
CA LEU A 110 -4.50 2.99 5.88
C LEU A 110 -4.39 1.57 6.44
N ASN A 111 -3.36 1.24 7.20
CA ASN A 111 -3.27 -0.03 7.91
C ASN A 111 -4.19 -0.11 9.14
N HIS A 112 -4.66 1.02 9.66
CA HIS A 112 -5.53 1.12 10.83
C HIS A 112 -7.03 1.25 10.49
N VAL A 113 -7.38 1.61 9.26
CA VAL A 113 -8.78 1.76 8.80
C VAL A 113 -9.59 0.49 9.05
N ASP A 114 -10.82 0.64 9.57
CA ASP A 114 -11.81 -0.44 9.51
C ASP A 114 -12.43 -0.47 8.12
N TYR A 115 -12.12 -1.51 7.37
CA TYR A 115 -12.54 -1.65 5.98
C TYR A 115 -13.93 -2.26 5.78
N LYS A 116 -14.68 -2.59 6.86
CA LYS A 116 -15.97 -3.29 6.74
C LYS A 116 -16.96 -2.60 5.81
N ASP A 117 -17.01 -1.27 5.87
CA ASP A 117 -17.93 -0.47 5.07
C ASP A 117 -17.40 -0.11 3.67
N TYR A 118 -16.17 -0.51 3.34
CA TYR A 118 -15.50 -0.17 2.09
C TYR A 118 -15.23 -1.38 1.19
N VAL A 119 -15.36 -2.61 1.72
CA VAL A 119 -15.07 -3.82 0.95
C VAL A 119 -16.33 -4.61 0.62
N ASN A 120 -16.33 -5.20 -0.55
CA ASN A 120 -17.41 -6.04 -1.07
C ASN A 120 -16.91 -7.47 -1.30
N GLY A 121 -17.83 -8.43 -1.33
CA GLY A 121 -17.55 -9.84 -1.55
C GLY A 121 -17.68 -10.70 -0.29
N SER A 122 -17.85 -12.00 -0.46
CA SER A 122 -18.02 -12.96 0.62
C SER A 122 -16.79 -13.83 0.85
N THR A 123 -16.25 -14.41 -0.21
CA THR A 123 -15.09 -15.32 -0.14
C THR A 123 -13.77 -14.60 -0.39
N ARG A 124 -13.80 -13.62 -1.28
CA ARG A 124 -12.66 -12.80 -1.63
C ARG A 124 -13.08 -11.34 -1.59
N LEU A 125 -12.63 -10.64 -0.57
CA LEU A 125 -12.97 -9.23 -0.37
C LEU A 125 -12.26 -8.37 -1.41
N LYS A 126 -12.99 -7.39 -1.92
CA LYS A 126 -12.50 -6.42 -2.89
C LYS A 126 -12.77 -5.00 -2.41
N LEU A 127 -11.74 -4.18 -2.42
CA LEU A 127 -11.80 -2.74 -2.25
C LEU A 127 -11.80 -2.11 -3.66
N THR A 128 -12.95 -1.65 -4.14
CA THR A 128 -13.00 -1.00 -5.45
C THR A 128 -12.31 0.36 -5.41
N GLN A 129 -11.90 0.88 -6.58
CA GLN A 129 -11.29 2.21 -6.64
C GLN A 129 -12.25 3.31 -6.12
N SER A 130 -13.54 3.18 -6.37
CA SER A 130 -14.56 4.12 -5.88
C SER A 130 -14.64 4.09 -4.35
N ASP A 131 -14.73 2.88 -3.77
CA ASP A 131 -14.81 2.71 -2.32
C ASP A 131 -13.52 3.19 -1.65
N MET A 132 -12.36 2.86 -2.22
CA MET A 132 -11.06 3.33 -1.76
C MET A 132 -10.99 4.87 -1.73
N ARG A 133 -11.41 5.54 -2.79
CA ARG A 133 -11.42 7.02 -2.86
C ARG A 133 -12.24 7.66 -1.76
N SER A 134 -13.32 7.00 -1.33
CA SER A 134 -14.25 7.48 -0.32
C SER A 134 -13.77 7.26 1.14
N ILE A 135 -12.69 6.51 1.36
CA ILE A 135 -12.16 6.24 2.70
C ILE A 135 -11.94 7.56 3.44
N LYS A 136 -12.54 7.67 4.62
CA LYS A 136 -12.40 8.86 5.48
C LYS A 136 -11.04 8.88 6.14
N ILE A 137 -10.35 10.01 5.98
CA ILE A 137 -9.03 10.27 6.57
C ILE A 137 -9.15 11.39 7.58
N LEU A 138 -8.71 11.14 8.80
CA LEU A 138 -8.47 12.20 9.80
C LEU A 138 -7.10 12.80 9.48
N LEU A 139 -7.08 14.04 9.07
CA LEU A 139 -5.88 14.73 8.59
C LEU A 139 -5.43 15.81 9.59
N PRO A 140 -4.38 15.56 10.38
CA PRO A 140 -3.75 16.58 11.22
C PRO A 140 -2.95 17.59 10.39
N PRO A 141 -2.52 18.73 10.96
CA PRO A 141 -1.48 19.58 10.38
C PRO A 141 -0.22 18.77 10.06
N LEU A 142 0.52 19.13 9.00
CA LEU A 142 1.68 18.36 8.50
C LEU A 142 2.75 18.10 9.57
N THR A 143 2.99 19.06 10.46
CA THR A 143 3.92 18.90 11.60
C THR A 143 3.47 17.78 12.54
N GLU A 144 2.18 17.68 12.78
CA GLU A 144 1.59 16.66 13.64
C GLU A 144 1.60 15.28 12.95
N GLN A 145 1.33 15.21 11.64
CA GLN A 145 1.47 13.98 10.87
C GLN A 145 2.89 13.40 11.01
N LYS A 146 3.92 14.23 10.83
CA LYS A 146 5.33 13.85 10.99
C LYS A 146 5.64 13.40 12.42
N ARG A 147 5.12 14.11 13.43
CA ARG A 147 5.32 13.75 14.85
C ARG A 147 4.73 12.37 15.14
N ILE A 148 3.52 12.09 14.63
CA ILE A 148 2.85 10.79 14.76
C ILE A 148 3.66 9.70 14.07
N SER A 149 4.07 9.90 12.83
CA SER A 149 4.86 8.93 12.04
C SER A 149 6.18 8.57 12.73
N VAL A 150 6.90 9.56 13.21
CA VAL A 150 8.17 9.35 13.96
C VAL A 150 7.91 8.55 15.24
N LYS A 151 6.84 8.88 15.98
CA LYS A 151 6.52 8.15 17.23
C LYS A 151 6.14 6.70 16.96
N ILE A 152 5.36 6.43 15.91
CA ILE A 152 4.99 5.06 15.52
C ILE A 152 6.24 4.26 15.13
N LYS A 153 7.13 4.81 14.30
CA LYS A 153 8.40 4.17 13.93
C LYS A 153 9.27 3.83 15.14
N TYR A 154 9.37 4.77 16.07
CA TYR A 154 10.11 4.56 17.31
C TYR A 154 9.54 3.41 18.13
N LEU A 155 8.21 3.33 18.26
CA LEU A 155 7.55 2.25 19.00
C LEU A 155 7.76 0.89 18.33
N PHE A 156 7.68 0.80 17.00
CA PHE A 156 8.00 -0.44 16.29
C PHE A 156 9.46 -0.85 16.49
N CYS A 157 10.40 0.08 16.41
CA CYS A 157 11.82 -0.20 16.66
C CYS A 157 12.06 -0.76 18.09
N LEU A 158 11.36 -0.22 19.10
CA LEU A 158 11.43 -0.77 20.46
C LEU A 158 10.87 -2.20 20.54
N LEU A 159 9.73 -2.46 19.89
CA LEU A 159 9.12 -3.79 19.87
C LEU A 159 10.04 -4.82 19.18
N ASP A 160 10.65 -4.45 18.04
CA ASP A 160 11.61 -5.29 17.34
C ASP A 160 12.84 -5.59 18.21
N THR A 161 13.33 -4.59 18.94
CA THR A 161 14.44 -4.77 19.90
C THR A 161 14.08 -5.77 20.99
N ILE A 162 12.87 -5.67 21.55
CA ILE A 162 12.39 -6.62 22.58
C ILE A 162 12.27 -8.03 21.98
N ALA A 163 11.68 -8.14 20.78
CA ALA A 163 11.51 -9.43 20.10
C ALA A 163 12.84 -10.13 19.77
N CYS A 164 13.90 -9.38 19.49
CA CYS A 164 15.25 -9.93 19.25
C CYS A 164 15.94 -10.43 20.52
N HIS A 165 15.42 -10.11 21.73
CA HIS A 165 16.00 -10.51 23.02
C HIS A 165 15.17 -11.60 23.73
N LEU A 166 14.09 -12.05 23.12
CA LEU A 166 13.26 -13.19 23.56
C LEU A 166 13.61 -14.47 22.79
#